data_07bd485c469ecbbe8bf4528a55681b98
#
_entry.id   07bd485c469ecbbe8bf4528a55681b98
#
_cell.length_a   1.000
_cell.length_b   1.000
_cell.length_c   1.000
_cell.angle_alpha   90.00
_cell.angle_beta   90.00
_cell.angle_gamma   90.00
#
_symmetry.space_group_name_H-M   'P 1'
#
loop_
_entity.id
_entity.type
_entity.pdbx_description
1 polymer ?
#
loop_
_entity_poly.entity_id
_entity_poly.type
_entity_poly.pdbx_seq_one_letter_code
_entity_poly.pdbx_strand_id
1 'polypeptide(L)'
;MTSNAAVTSVLASIWIAKQFPRDLAEVTLRMKQACAQPKLAQSATYSYPRGNTTVTGPSIRLAEALIGAWGNAEAGWKEVARHWDPKGADGNGCNVSECLAYCFDKETNVRREIAFSVPHTRDKNETDSKGKKTGKMLRVALDNERDVYELCANMASRRIRACILQVLPGWLTEEALATTKKALENGDSRPMADIIRSLEAKFREYGVS
;
A
#
# COMPACT_ATOMS: atom_id res chain seq x y z
N MET A 1 -26.17 -18.17 -12.30
CA MET A 1 -25.29 -19.30 -11.89
C MET A 1 -23.97 -18.86 -11.22
N THR A 2 -23.43 -17.70 -11.50
CA THR A 2 -22.20 -17.17 -10.91
C THR A 2 -22.26 -16.86 -9.40
N SER A 3 -23.43 -16.50 -8.88
CA SER A 3 -23.62 -16.16 -7.45
C SER A 3 -23.37 -17.35 -6.51
N ASN A 4 -23.88 -18.54 -6.84
CA ASN A 4 -23.74 -19.71 -5.97
C ASN A 4 -22.29 -20.22 -5.87
N ALA A 5 -21.53 -20.20 -6.96
CA ALA A 5 -20.12 -20.61 -6.95
C ALA A 5 -19.26 -19.68 -6.08
N ALA A 6 -19.48 -18.36 -6.16
CA ALA A 6 -18.77 -17.40 -5.34
C ALA A 6 -19.09 -17.58 -3.84
N VAL A 7 -20.36 -17.77 -3.49
CA VAL A 7 -20.78 -18.05 -2.10
C VAL A 7 -20.15 -19.34 -1.59
N THR A 8 -20.20 -20.41 -2.38
CA THR A 8 -19.60 -21.71 -2.01
C THR A 8 -18.10 -21.59 -1.78
N SER A 9 -17.38 -20.85 -2.64
CA SER A 9 -15.95 -20.62 -2.48
C SER A 9 -15.62 -19.89 -1.17
N VAL A 10 -16.37 -18.84 -0.82
CA VAL A 10 -16.18 -18.12 0.45
C VAL A 10 -16.47 -19.03 1.63
N LEU A 11 -17.57 -19.76 1.63
CA LEU A 11 -17.94 -20.70 2.72
C LEU A 11 -16.88 -21.79 2.88
N ALA A 12 -16.39 -22.38 1.79
CA ALA A 12 -15.31 -23.36 1.82
C ALA A 12 -14.03 -22.76 2.44
N SER A 13 -13.66 -21.54 2.06
CA SER A 13 -12.46 -20.88 2.60
C SER A 13 -12.58 -20.58 4.11
N ILE A 14 -13.77 -20.20 4.59
CA ILE A 14 -14.05 -20.01 6.03
C ILE A 14 -13.97 -21.35 6.76
N TRP A 15 -14.57 -22.38 6.18
CA TRP A 15 -14.54 -23.72 6.77
C TRP A 15 -13.11 -24.24 6.91
N ILE A 16 -12.29 -24.12 5.86
CA ILE A 16 -10.87 -24.51 5.88
C ILE A 16 -10.12 -23.72 6.95
N ALA A 17 -10.33 -22.41 7.04
CA ALA A 17 -9.65 -21.57 8.05
C ALA A 17 -9.98 -22.01 9.49
N LYS A 18 -11.20 -22.48 9.72
CA LYS A 18 -11.62 -23.00 11.04
C LYS A 18 -11.12 -24.42 11.34
N GLN A 19 -10.90 -25.23 10.31
CA GLN A 19 -10.30 -26.58 10.49
C GLN A 19 -8.78 -26.49 10.74
N PHE A 20 -8.14 -25.49 10.16
CA PHE A 20 -6.69 -25.26 10.29
C PHE A 20 -6.46 -23.87 10.87
N PRO A 21 -6.76 -23.66 12.17
CA PRO A 21 -6.59 -22.39 12.82
C PRO A 21 -5.11 -22.02 12.85
N ARG A 22 -4.83 -20.71 12.88
CA ARG A 22 -3.47 -20.19 12.94
C ARG A 22 -2.82 -20.52 14.28
N ASP A 23 -1.54 -20.84 14.22
CA ASP A 23 -0.67 -20.89 15.40
C ASP A 23 0.05 -19.54 15.55
N LEU A 24 -0.15 -18.87 16.67
CA LEU A 24 0.44 -17.55 16.93
C LEU A 24 1.97 -17.60 17.04
N ALA A 25 2.56 -18.72 17.48
CA ALA A 25 4.00 -18.89 17.50
C ALA A 25 4.55 -18.94 16.07
N GLU A 26 3.88 -19.68 15.17
CA GLU A 26 4.24 -19.73 13.76
C GLU A 26 4.03 -18.39 13.05
N VAL A 27 2.93 -17.68 13.34
CA VAL A 27 2.70 -16.31 12.85
C VAL A 27 3.85 -15.39 13.23
N THR A 28 4.24 -15.40 14.51
CA THR A 28 5.33 -14.59 15.02
C THR A 28 6.67 -14.93 14.33
N LEU A 29 6.94 -16.23 14.13
CA LEU A 29 8.14 -16.67 13.42
C LEU A 29 8.17 -16.19 11.98
N ARG A 30 7.09 -16.37 11.22
CA ARG A 30 6.96 -15.92 9.82
C ARG A 30 7.11 -14.41 9.72
N MET A 31 6.46 -13.66 10.61
CA MET A 31 6.58 -12.20 10.67
C MET A 31 8.04 -11.78 10.89
N LYS A 32 8.73 -12.37 11.87
CA LYS A 32 10.15 -12.06 12.16
C LYS A 32 11.05 -12.37 10.96
N GLN A 33 10.86 -13.53 10.32
CA GLN A 33 11.61 -13.90 9.12
C GLN A 33 11.40 -12.91 7.97
N ALA A 34 10.16 -12.50 7.73
CA ALA A 34 9.84 -11.51 6.68
C ALA A 34 10.46 -10.14 7.01
N CYS A 35 10.26 -9.65 8.23
CA CYS A 35 10.73 -8.33 8.67
C CYS A 35 12.25 -8.23 8.81
N ALA A 36 12.96 -9.35 8.98
CA ALA A 36 14.42 -9.40 8.98
C ALA A 36 15.03 -9.22 7.58
N GLN A 37 14.23 -9.34 6.50
CA GLN A 37 14.72 -9.14 5.14
C GLN A 37 15.07 -7.66 4.88
N PRO A 38 16.30 -7.32 4.44
CA PRO A 38 16.73 -5.93 4.27
C PRO A 38 15.84 -5.13 3.32
N LYS A 39 15.36 -5.73 2.23
CA LYS A 39 14.48 -5.08 1.24
C LYS A 39 13.13 -4.70 1.84
N LEU A 40 12.55 -5.56 2.68
CA LEU A 40 11.30 -5.25 3.37
C LEU A 40 11.55 -4.19 4.44
N ALA A 41 12.60 -4.34 5.24
CA ALA A 41 12.95 -3.39 6.30
C ALA A 41 13.11 -1.95 5.76
N GLN A 42 13.82 -1.77 4.63
CA GLN A 42 13.99 -0.46 3.96
C GLN A 42 12.68 0.17 3.48
N SER A 43 11.67 -0.65 3.16
CA SER A 43 10.38 -0.19 2.66
C SER A 43 9.22 -0.35 3.65
N ALA A 44 9.52 -0.74 4.90
CA ALA A 44 8.51 -1.08 5.91
C ALA A 44 7.70 0.12 6.40
N THR A 45 8.27 1.31 6.34
CA THR A 45 7.61 2.55 6.75
C THR A 45 7.51 3.53 5.59
N TYR A 46 6.48 4.37 5.64
CA TYR A 46 6.42 5.56 4.81
C TYR A 46 6.61 6.80 5.68
N SER A 47 7.12 7.87 5.07
CA SER A 47 7.26 9.17 5.69
C SER A 47 6.97 10.25 4.66
N TYR A 48 6.13 11.23 5.00
CA TYR A 48 5.88 12.38 4.15
C TYR A 48 5.62 13.64 4.99
N PRO A 49 6.02 14.82 4.51
CA PRO A 49 5.73 16.08 5.18
C PRO A 49 4.25 16.43 5.05
N ARG A 50 3.66 16.94 6.14
CA ARG A 50 2.31 17.49 6.16
C ARG A 50 2.31 18.79 6.97
N GLY A 51 2.35 19.92 6.26
CA GLY A 51 2.59 21.21 6.92
C GLY A 51 3.93 21.20 7.66
N ASN A 52 3.92 21.55 8.94
CA ASN A 52 5.12 21.58 9.79
C ASN A 52 5.43 20.25 10.49
N THR A 53 4.73 19.17 10.17
CA THR A 53 4.91 17.85 10.79
C THR A 53 5.23 16.79 9.76
N THR A 54 5.92 15.74 10.20
CA THR A 54 6.17 14.55 9.37
C THR A 54 5.25 13.44 9.82
N VAL A 55 4.47 12.91 8.89
CA VAL A 55 3.61 11.74 9.11
C VAL A 55 4.37 10.49 8.74
N THR A 56 4.51 9.57 9.68
CA THR A 56 5.14 8.27 9.46
C THR A 56 4.16 7.14 9.81
N GLY A 57 4.35 5.98 9.21
CA GLY A 57 3.53 4.81 9.52
C GLY A 57 3.97 3.56 8.77
N PRO A 58 3.38 2.40 9.09
CA PRO A 58 3.66 1.16 8.37
C PRO A 58 3.23 1.28 6.91
N SER A 59 4.10 0.85 6.00
CA SER A 59 3.84 0.89 4.56
C SER A 59 2.83 -0.19 4.14
N ILE A 60 2.31 -0.08 2.89
CA ILE A 60 1.50 -1.17 2.31
C ILE A 60 2.31 -2.47 2.21
N ARG A 61 3.61 -2.40 1.89
CA ARG A 61 4.47 -3.59 1.77
C ARG A 61 4.61 -4.32 3.10
N LEU A 62 4.74 -3.58 4.21
CA LEU A 62 4.74 -4.20 5.53
C LEU A 62 3.38 -4.81 5.84
N ALA A 63 2.28 -4.10 5.58
CA ALA A 63 0.93 -4.62 5.82
C ALA A 63 0.66 -5.90 5.03
N GLU A 64 1.07 -5.98 3.76
CA GLU A 64 0.97 -7.18 2.93
C GLU A 64 1.81 -8.34 3.46
N ALA A 65 3.02 -8.08 3.93
CA ALA A 65 3.85 -9.10 4.57
C ALA A 65 3.22 -9.60 5.87
N LEU A 66 2.62 -8.71 6.66
CA LEU A 66 1.96 -9.06 7.91
C LEU A 66 0.69 -9.89 7.70
N ILE A 67 -0.16 -9.54 6.72
CA ILE A 67 -1.36 -10.35 6.43
C ILE A 67 -0.98 -11.73 5.88
N GLY A 68 0.11 -11.82 5.11
CA GLY A 68 0.67 -13.10 4.66
C GLY A 68 1.19 -13.96 5.82
N ALA A 69 1.88 -13.35 6.80
CA ALA A 69 2.33 -14.05 7.99
C ALA A 69 1.16 -14.47 8.90
N TRP A 70 0.13 -13.62 9.01
CA TRP A 70 -1.07 -13.87 9.80
C TRP A 70 -1.83 -15.11 9.33
N GLY A 71 -1.92 -15.31 8.02
CA GLY A 71 -2.64 -16.46 7.43
C GLY A 71 -4.15 -16.39 7.60
N ASN A 72 -4.86 -17.32 6.97
CA ASN A 72 -6.33 -17.43 7.02
C ASN A 72 -7.09 -16.12 6.75
N ALA A 73 -6.46 -15.17 6.06
CA ALA A 73 -7.02 -13.88 5.74
C ALA A 73 -6.74 -13.49 4.29
N GLU A 74 -7.56 -12.63 3.75
CA GLU A 74 -7.38 -12.05 2.42
C GLU A 74 -7.60 -10.54 2.46
N ALA A 75 -6.86 -9.84 1.60
CA ALA A 75 -7.03 -8.41 1.42
C ALA A 75 -6.92 -8.07 -0.06
N GLY A 76 -7.63 -7.04 -0.48
CA GLY A 76 -7.64 -6.64 -1.87
C GLY A 76 -8.55 -5.46 -2.14
N TRP A 77 -8.79 -5.21 -3.42
CA TRP A 77 -9.75 -4.21 -3.86
C TRP A 77 -10.48 -4.69 -5.11
N LYS A 78 -11.60 -4.06 -5.39
CA LYS A 78 -12.36 -4.25 -6.63
C LYS A 78 -13.04 -2.95 -7.05
N GLU A 79 -13.16 -2.74 -8.34
CA GLU A 79 -14.08 -1.77 -8.91
C GLU A 79 -15.49 -2.36 -8.85
N VAL A 80 -16.43 -1.62 -8.26
CA VAL A 80 -17.82 -2.07 -8.07
C VAL A 80 -18.77 -1.42 -9.07
N ALA A 81 -18.44 -0.20 -9.52
CA ALA A 81 -19.19 0.52 -10.51
C ALA A 81 -18.31 1.56 -11.21
N ARG A 82 -18.76 2.02 -12.37
CA ARG A 82 -18.16 3.14 -13.09
C ARG A 82 -19.29 4.02 -13.62
N HIS A 83 -19.13 5.32 -13.49
CA HIS A 83 -20.11 6.29 -13.99
C HIS A 83 -19.43 7.54 -14.53
N TRP A 84 -20.19 8.34 -15.28
CA TRP A 84 -19.73 9.62 -15.81
C TRP A 84 -20.07 10.76 -14.85
N ASP A 85 -19.08 11.58 -14.50
CA ASP A 85 -19.26 12.84 -13.77
C ASP A 85 -19.06 14.04 -14.73
N PRO A 86 -20.13 14.78 -15.07
CA PRO A 86 -20.04 15.92 -15.99
C PRO A 86 -19.27 17.11 -15.41
N LYS A 87 -19.07 17.16 -14.09
CA LYS A 87 -18.33 18.24 -13.41
C LYS A 87 -16.86 17.88 -13.17
N GLY A 88 -16.47 16.64 -13.42
CA GLY A 88 -15.09 16.19 -13.31
C GLY A 88 -14.15 16.88 -14.30
N ALA A 89 -12.84 16.70 -14.15
CA ALA A 89 -11.80 17.24 -15.04
C ALA A 89 -11.97 18.75 -15.33
N ASP A 90 -12.16 19.55 -14.27
CA ASP A 90 -12.36 21.02 -14.35
C ASP A 90 -13.55 21.44 -15.25
N GLY A 91 -14.64 20.66 -15.20
CA GLY A 91 -15.88 20.93 -15.94
C GLY A 91 -15.95 20.31 -17.34
N ASN A 92 -14.91 19.60 -17.79
CA ASN A 92 -14.90 18.85 -19.06
C ASN A 92 -15.51 17.45 -18.95
N GLY A 93 -15.84 17.02 -17.73
CA GLY A 93 -16.32 15.69 -17.43
C GLY A 93 -15.21 14.64 -17.39
N CYS A 94 -15.43 13.59 -16.61
CA CYS A 94 -14.57 12.40 -16.59
C CYS A 94 -15.35 11.19 -16.10
N ASN A 95 -14.86 9.99 -16.36
CA ASN A 95 -15.34 8.79 -15.70
C ASN A 95 -14.86 8.76 -14.24
N VAL A 96 -15.63 8.12 -13.38
CA VAL A 96 -15.32 7.88 -11.97
C VAL A 96 -15.52 6.40 -11.68
N SER A 97 -14.51 5.73 -11.14
CA SER A 97 -14.64 4.37 -10.62
C SER A 97 -15.03 4.41 -9.16
N GLU A 98 -16.09 3.69 -8.81
CA GLU A 98 -16.43 3.37 -7.43
C GLU A 98 -15.71 2.08 -7.04
N CYS A 99 -14.83 2.16 -6.06
CA CYS A 99 -13.97 1.09 -5.65
C CYS A 99 -14.23 0.69 -4.20
N LEU A 100 -13.95 -0.56 -3.88
CA LEU A 100 -14.04 -1.13 -2.54
C LEU A 100 -12.72 -1.82 -2.20
N ALA A 101 -12.01 -1.34 -1.20
CA ALA A 101 -10.89 -2.03 -0.58
C ALA A 101 -11.39 -2.85 0.61
N TYR A 102 -10.81 -4.01 0.84
CA TYR A 102 -11.23 -4.90 1.92
C TYR A 102 -10.07 -5.68 2.53
N CYS A 103 -10.28 -6.13 3.77
CA CYS A 103 -9.53 -7.19 4.42
C CYS A 103 -10.51 -8.06 5.19
N PHE A 104 -10.38 -9.37 5.04
CA PHE A 104 -11.26 -10.35 5.66
C PHE A 104 -10.44 -11.46 6.34
N ASP A 105 -10.55 -11.57 7.66
CA ASP A 105 -10.02 -12.69 8.44
C ASP A 105 -11.09 -13.79 8.48
N LYS A 106 -10.84 -14.88 7.78
CA LYS A 106 -11.76 -15.99 7.60
C LYS A 106 -11.91 -16.86 8.86
N GLU A 107 -10.93 -16.83 9.73
CA GLU A 107 -10.95 -17.59 10.97
C GLU A 107 -11.83 -16.93 12.02
N THR A 108 -11.74 -15.62 12.18
CA THR A 108 -12.51 -14.83 13.14
C THR A 108 -13.79 -14.24 12.56
N ASN A 109 -13.98 -14.30 11.22
CA ASN A 109 -15.04 -13.63 10.47
C ASN A 109 -15.01 -12.09 10.61
N VAL A 110 -13.90 -11.51 10.97
CA VAL A 110 -13.72 -10.05 11.02
C VAL A 110 -13.46 -9.53 9.62
N ARG A 111 -14.29 -8.60 9.15
CA ARG A 111 -14.17 -7.94 7.85
C ARG A 111 -14.10 -6.43 8.03
N ARG A 112 -13.22 -5.78 7.29
CA ARG A 112 -13.13 -4.32 7.17
C ARG A 112 -13.16 -3.95 5.69
N GLU A 113 -13.95 -2.93 5.38
CA GLU A 113 -14.13 -2.43 4.02
C GLU A 113 -14.09 -0.91 4.01
N ILE A 114 -13.52 -0.34 2.95
CA ILE A 114 -13.49 1.10 2.71
C ILE A 114 -13.90 1.32 1.26
N ALA A 115 -15.07 1.93 1.06
CA ALA A 115 -15.51 2.41 -0.24
C ALA A 115 -14.83 3.74 -0.56
N PHE A 116 -14.50 3.98 -1.84
CA PHE A 116 -13.90 5.21 -2.31
C PHE A 116 -14.12 5.40 -3.80
N SER A 117 -14.21 6.65 -4.21
CA SER A 117 -14.36 7.04 -5.62
C SER A 117 -13.02 7.50 -6.18
N VAL A 118 -12.75 7.17 -7.42
CA VAL A 118 -11.54 7.54 -8.15
C VAL A 118 -11.91 8.23 -9.45
N PRO A 119 -11.88 9.57 -9.51
CA PRO A 119 -12.03 10.30 -10.76
C PRO A 119 -10.88 9.96 -11.72
N HIS A 120 -11.21 9.64 -12.98
CA HIS A 120 -10.21 9.30 -13.99
C HIS A 120 -9.55 10.56 -14.55
N THR A 121 -8.75 11.20 -13.71
CA THR A 121 -8.05 12.43 -14.05
C THR A 121 -6.61 12.42 -13.63
N ARG A 122 -5.78 13.20 -14.32
CA ARG A 122 -4.41 13.49 -13.90
C ARG A 122 -4.13 14.99 -14.00
N ASP A 123 -3.23 15.47 -13.16
CA ASP A 123 -2.73 16.82 -13.26
C ASP A 123 -1.64 16.89 -14.33
N LYS A 124 -1.73 17.86 -15.24
CA LYS A 124 -0.79 18.13 -16.32
C LYS A 124 -0.38 19.58 -16.28
N ASN A 125 0.92 19.88 -16.42
CA ASN A 125 1.34 21.27 -16.58
C ASN A 125 0.79 21.85 -17.88
N GLU A 126 0.16 23.01 -17.79
CA GLU A 126 -0.20 23.78 -18.95
C GLU A 126 1.07 24.23 -19.69
N THR A 127 1.06 24.12 -21.00
CA THR A 127 2.14 24.60 -21.86
C THR A 127 1.62 25.69 -22.79
N ASP A 128 2.41 26.75 -23.00
CA ASP A 128 2.11 27.78 -23.97
C ASP A 128 2.26 27.28 -25.42
N SER A 129 1.93 28.13 -26.39
CA SER A 129 2.06 27.83 -27.81
C SER A 129 3.50 27.51 -28.27
N LYS A 130 4.50 27.82 -27.44
CA LYS A 130 5.93 27.52 -27.67
C LYS A 130 6.42 26.29 -26.92
N GLY A 131 5.50 25.53 -26.26
CA GLY A 131 5.85 24.34 -25.50
C GLY A 131 6.46 24.61 -24.12
N LYS A 132 6.51 25.87 -23.64
CA LYS A 132 7.04 26.23 -22.34
C LYS A 132 5.95 26.07 -21.26
N LYS A 133 6.32 25.49 -20.11
CA LYS A 133 5.41 25.33 -18.97
C LYS A 133 5.00 26.71 -18.43
N THR A 134 3.70 26.96 -18.29
CA THR A 134 3.14 28.22 -17.74
C THR A 134 3.16 28.25 -16.22
N GLY A 135 3.42 27.11 -15.56
CA GLY A 135 3.33 26.95 -14.10
C GLY A 135 1.90 26.66 -13.60
N LYS A 136 0.91 26.69 -14.47
CA LYS A 136 -0.46 26.33 -14.14
C LYS A 136 -0.67 24.83 -14.33
N MET A 137 -1.38 24.21 -13.40
CA MET A 137 -1.80 22.81 -13.49
C MET A 137 -3.23 22.73 -14.04
N LEU A 138 -3.40 21.89 -15.04
CA LEU A 138 -4.71 21.55 -15.61
C LEU A 138 -5.04 20.12 -15.24
N ARG A 139 -6.29 19.90 -14.82
CA ARG A 139 -6.80 18.54 -14.58
C ARG A 139 -7.41 18.00 -15.88
N VAL A 140 -6.80 16.96 -16.44
CA VAL A 140 -7.22 16.36 -17.70
C VAL A 140 -7.74 14.95 -17.46
N ALA A 141 -8.73 14.54 -18.25
CA ALA A 141 -9.28 13.19 -18.21
C ALA A 141 -8.24 12.16 -18.68
N LEU A 142 -8.32 10.96 -18.13
CA LEU A 142 -7.57 9.78 -18.54
C LEU A 142 -8.42 8.97 -19.53
N ASP A 143 -7.85 8.67 -20.70
CA ASP A 143 -8.51 7.91 -21.78
C ASP A 143 -7.99 6.46 -21.89
N ASN A 144 -6.82 6.17 -21.28
CA ASN A 144 -6.19 4.88 -21.34
C ASN A 144 -6.60 4.01 -20.15
N GLU A 145 -7.18 2.85 -20.40
CA GLU A 145 -7.64 1.90 -19.37
C GLU A 145 -6.50 1.42 -18.46
N ARG A 146 -5.28 1.32 -18.97
CA ARG A 146 -4.11 0.99 -18.14
C ARG A 146 -3.82 2.09 -17.12
N ASP A 147 -3.83 3.34 -17.55
CA ASP A 147 -3.58 4.51 -16.68
C ASP A 147 -4.69 4.60 -15.62
N VAL A 148 -5.94 4.31 -15.98
CA VAL A 148 -7.09 4.24 -15.07
C VAL A 148 -6.87 3.14 -14.04
N TYR A 149 -6.51 1.93 -14.48
CA TYR A 149 -6.22 0.81 -13.58
C TYR A 149 -5.09 1.15 -12.59
N GLU A 150 -3.97 1.69 -13.07
CA GLU A 150 -2.83 2.08 -12.24
C GLU A 150 -3.24 3.16 -11.20
N LEU A 151 -4.06 4.12 -11.60
CA LEU A 151 -4.60 5.14 -10.70
C LEU A 151 -5.46 4.51 -9.61
N CYS A 152 -6.41 3.65 -9.98
CA CYS A 152 -7.28 2.93 -9.05
C CYS A 152 -6.46 2.05 -8.09
N ALA A 153 -5.49 1.30 -8.58
CA ALA A 153 -4.61 0.44 -7.79
C ALA A 153 -3.80 1.26 -6.78
N ASN A 154 -3.22 2.38 -7.19
CA ASN A 154 -2.49 3.28 -6.30
C ASN A 154 -3.38 3.88 -5.21
N MET A 155 -4.60 4.28 -5.56
CA MET A 155 -5.58 4.79 -4.60
C MET A 155 -6.08 3.69 -3.66
N ALA A 156 -6.23 2.47 -4.14
CA ALA A 156 -6.63 1.30 -3.35
C ALA A 156 -5.57 0.90 -2.33
N SER A 157 -4.28 0.96 -2.66
CA SER A 157 -3.17 0.52 -1.80
C SER A 157 -3.22 1.15 -0.40
N ARG A 158 -3.56 2.45 -0.31
CA ARG A 158 -3.70 3.14 0.98
C ARG A 158 -4.87 2.60 1.81
N ARG A 159 -5.97 2.23 1.17
CA ARG A 159 -7.19 1.72 1.81
C ARG A 159 -7.05 0.27 2.21
N ILE A 160 -6.42 -0.55 1.36
CA ILE A 160 -6.07 -1.94 1.67
C ILE A 160 -5.19 -1.98 2.92
N ARG A 161 -4.14 -1.14 2.96
CA ARG A 161 -3.29 -1.02 4.15
C ARG A 161 -4.11 -0.69 5.41
N ALA A 162 -5.02 0.28 5.31
CA ALA A 162 -5.87 0.65 6.45
C ALA A 162 -6.79 -0.52 6.87
N CYS A 163 -7.37 -1.25 5.93
CA CYS A 163 -8.19 -2.43 6.23
C CYS A 163 -7.36 -3.54 6.90
N ILE A 164 -6.16 -3.83 6.40
CA ILE A 164 -5.26 -4.83 6.98
C ILE A 164 -4.91 -4.47 8.43
N LEU A 165 -4.45 -3.25 8.67
CA LEU A 165 -4.04 -2.80 10.00
C LEU A 165 -5.21 -2.72 11.01
N GLN A 166 -6.46 -2.63 10.55
CA GLN A 166 -7.65 -2.70 11.40
C GLN A 166 -8.08 -4.15 11.73
N VAL A 167 -7.66 -5.12 10.93
CA VAL A 167 -7.95 -6.54 11.15
C VAL A 167 -6.86 -7.18 12.00
N LEU A 168 -5.60 -6.81 11.78
CA LEU A 168 -4.46 -7.35 12.51
C LEU A 168 -4.42 -6.79 13.95
N PRO A 169 -4.01 -7.59 14.95
CA PRO A 169 -3.79 -7.09 16.29
C PRO A 169 -2.61 -6.11 16.33
N GLY A 170 -2.74 -5.05 17.14
CA GLY A 170 -1.73 -3.97 17.24
C GLY A 170 -0.33 -4.47 17.58
N TRP A 171 -0.23 -5.45 18.51
CA TRP A 171 1.05 -6.03 18.93
C TRP A 171 1.87 -6.60 17.76
N LEU A 172 1.20 -7.20 16.77
CA LEU A 172 1.89 -7.77 15.60
C LEU A 172 2.56 -6.68 14.75
N THR A 173 1.87 -5.56 14.56
CA THR A 173 2.40 -4.41 13.82
C THR A 173 3.56 -3.74 14.58
N GLU A 174 3.43 -3.60 15.89
CA GLU A 174 4.47 -3.02 16.75
C GLU A 174 5.74 -3.88 16.75
N GLU A 175 5.60 -5.19 16.92
CA GLU A 175 6.73 -6.12 16.91
C GLU A 175 7.39 -6.19 15.52
N ALA A 176 6.61 -6.11 14.45
CA ALA A 176 7.13 -6.03 13.09
C ALA A 176 7.96 -4.77 12.86
N LEU A 177 7.47 -3.61 13.29
CA LEU A 177 8.22 -2.35 13.18
C LEU A 177 9.52 -2.39 14.00
N ALA A 178 9.48 -2.95 15.20
CA ALA A 178 10.67 -3.13 16.01
C ALA A 178 11.69 -4.08 15.34
N THR A 179 11.20 -5.16 14.71
CA THR A 179 12.06 -6.12 14.00
C THR A 179 12.68 -5.50 12.75
N THR A 180 11.91 -4.75 11.95
CA THR A 180 12.44 -4.06 10.77
C THR A 180 13.47 -3.00 11.13
N LYS A 181 13.27 -2.27 12.23
CA LYS A 181 14.24 -1.30 12.74
C LYS A 181 15.56 -1.98 13.11
N LYS A 182 15.51 -3.07 13.88
CA LYS A 182 16.70 -3.88 14.20
C LYS A 182 17.41 -4.43 12.96
N ALA A 183 16.64 -4.87 11.95
CA ALA A 183 17.21 -5.37 10.70
C ALA A 183 17.95 -4.26 9.93
N LEU A 184 17.48 -3.02 9.97
CA LEU A 184 18.18 -1.87 9.38
C LEU A 184 19.45 -1.49 10.16
N GLU A 185 19.39 -1.51 11.49
CA GLU A 185 20.54 -1.24 12.35
C GLU A 185 21.65 -2.28 12.19
N ASN A 186 21.27 -3.55 11.99
CA ASN A 186 22.21 -4.66 11.82
C ASN A 186 22.56 -4.94 10.35
N GLY A 187 21.88 -4.32 9.40
CA GLY A 187 21.96 -4.63 7.96
C GLY A 187 23.25 -4.17 7.29
N ASP A 188 24.00 -3.27 7.91
CA ASP A 188 25.34 -2.92 7.48
C ASP A 188 26.33 -3.35 8.57
N SER A 189 26.85 -4.56 8.43
CA SER A 189 27.86 -5.11 9.35
C SER A 189 29.22 -4.43 9.26
N ARG A 190 29.36 -3.43 8.39
CA ARG A 190 30.58 -2.63 8.29
C ARG A 190 30.72 -1.68 9.48
N PRO A 191 31.92 -1.47 9.99
CA PRO A 191 32.18 -0.45 10.99
C PRO A 191 31.62 0.93 10.54
N MET A 192 31.05 1.68 11.47
CA MET A 192 30.47 3.01 11.16
C MET A 192 31.47 3.93 10.44
N ALA A 193 32.76 3.83 10.78
CA ALA A 193 33.83 4.58 10.11
C ALA A 193 33.96 4.26 8.61
N ASP A 194 33.71 3.02 8.21
CA ASP A 194 33.77 2.60 6.80
C ASP A 194 32.51 3.03 6.03
N ILE A 195 31.37 3.06 6.70
CA ILE A 195 30.12 3.59 6.15
C ILE A 195 30.29 5.09 5.88
N ILE A 196 30.80 5.84 6.86
CA ILE A 196 31.05 7.29 6.71
C ILE A 196 32.02 7.55 5.56
N ARG A 197 33.16 6.83 5.48
CA ARG A 197 34.12 6.97 4.38
C ARG A 197 33.49 6.70 3.02
N SER A 198 32.64 5.67 2.92
CA SER A 198 31.98 5.33 1.66
C SER A 198 30.97 6.40 1.24
N LEU A 199 30.29 7.03 2.19
CA LEU A 199 29.39 8.15 1.94
C LEU A 199 30.16 9.40 1.52
N GLU A 200 31.24 9.77 2.24
CA GLU A 200 32.12 10.89 1.88
C GLU A 200 32.70 10.74 0.47
N ALA A 201 33.16 9.53 0.12
CA ALA A 201 33.66 9.25 -1.23
C ALA A 201 32.59 9.49 -2.30
N LYS A 202 31.34 9.03 -2.06
CA LYS A 202 30.23 9.28 -2.96
C LYS A 202 29.86 10.76 -3.05
N PHE A 203 29.82 11.49 -1.93
CA PHE A 203 29.54 12.93 -1.94
C PHE A 203 30.61 13.71 -2.72
N ARG A 204 31.90 13.34 -2.60
CA ARG A 204 32.97 13.92 -3.41
C ARG A 204 32.79 13.64 -4.91
N GLU A 205 32.36 12.47 -5.27
CA GLU A 205 32.07 12.09 -6.66
C GLU A 205 30.94 12.94 -7.28
N TYR A 206 30.00 13.40 -6.45
CA TYR A 206 28.92 14.34 -6.84
C TYR A 206 29.28 15.81 -6.66
N GLY A 207 30.57 16.14 -6.34
CA GLY A 207 31.05 17.52 -6.20
C GLY A 207 30.56 18.23 -4.94
N VAL A 208 30.12 17.49 -3.92
CA VAL A 208 29.77 18.04 -2.60
C VAL A 208 30.95 17.83 -1.67
N SER A 209 31.54 18.93 -1.20
CA SER A 209 32.66 18.97 -0.24
C SER A 209 32.18 19.11 1.18
#